data_e13309593220466d8e6a3474e29a6aed
#
_entry.id   e13309593220466d8e6a3474e29a6aed
#
_cell.length_a   1.000
_cell.length_b   1.000
_cell.length_c   1.000
_cell.angle_alpha   90.00
_cell.angle_beta   90.00
_cell.angle_gamma   90.00
#
_symmetry.space_group_name_H-M   'P 1'
#
loop_
_entity.id
_entity.type
_entity.pdbx_description
1 polymer ?
#
loop_
_entity_poly.entity_id
_entity_poly.type
_entity_poly.pdbx_seq_one_letter_code
_entity_poly.pdbx_strand_id
1 'polypeptide(L)'
;MSTDRPNLTVLFEQAGIVHGGDIGAAEIYFEGWVDDGSGKKPFRIPKSGHIPEVHDGQTLDVNAVLWQGVPASDQLHVHIEGWDEDLGRNSKINPDDHLGTYDHVFTPGERWGVGRHASIPLATKDGEWLLTFRIEKA
;
A
#
# COMPACT_ATOMS: atom_id res chain seq x y z
N MET A 1 26.73 -5.44 -21.68
CA MET A 1 25.92 -5.35 -20.46
C MET A 1 24.46 -5.26 -20.84
N SER A 2 23.68 -6.14 -20.30
CA SER A 2 22.26 -6.09 -20.57
C SER A 2 21.61 -4.95 -19.80
N THR A 3 20.83 -4.16 -20.50
CA THR A 3 20.00 -3.14 -19.88
C THR A 3 18.54 -3.53 -19.93
N ASP A 4 18.27 -4.79 -20.23
CA ASP A 4 16.92 -5.28 -20.36
C ASP A 4 16.23 -5.22 -18.99
N ARG A 5 15.14 -4.51 -18.96
CA ARG A 5 14.30 -4.43 -17.78
C ARG A 5 13.03 -5.24 -18.01
N PRO A 6 12.59 -5.98 -17.02
CA PRO A 6 11.42 -6.82 -17.18
C PRO A 6 10.13 -6.01 -17.16
N ASN A 7 9.08 -6.60 -17.70
CA ASN A 7 7.74 -6.09 -17.51
C ASN A 7 7.24 -6.55 -16.14
N LEU A 8 6.93 -5.63 -15.26
CA LEU A 8 6.57 -5.90 -13.88
C LEU A 8 5.16 -5.44 -13.56
N THR A 9 4.52 -6.15 -12.63
CA THR A 9 3.24 -5.73 -12.07
C THR A 9 3.38 -5.68 -10.56
N VAL A 10 2.99 -4.57 -9.95
CA VAL A 10 2.92 -4.44 -8.49
C VAL A 10 1.45 -4.60 -8.10
N LEU A 11 1.14 -5.68 -7.39
CA LEU A 11 -0.21 -6.06 -7.00
C LEU A 11 -0.37 -6.01 -5.50
N PHE A 12 -1.26 -5.16 -5.01
CA PHE A 12 -1.64 -5.13 -3.60
C PHE A 12 -2.69 -6.21 -3.37
N GLU A 13 -2.32 -7.30 -2.70
CA GLU A 13 -3.19 -8.46 -2.53
C GLU A 13 -4.13 -8.34 -1.35
N GLN A 14 -3.58 -8.10 -0.16
CA GLN A 14 -4.35 -8.15 1.09
C GLN A 14 -3.85 -7.15 2.12
N ALA A 15 -4.76 -6.74 3.00
CA ALA A 15 -4.43 -5.97 4.19
C ALA A 15 -5.07 -6.63 5.42
N GLY A 16 -4.25 -7.00 6.39
CA GLY A 16 -4.73 -7.49 7.67
C GLY A 16 -4.81 -6.34 8.66
N ILE A 17 -5.96 -6.09 9.24
CA ILE A 17 -6.14 -4.99 10.19
C ILE A 17 -5.93 -5.52 11.61
N VAL A 18 -4.83 -5.11 12.24
CA VAL A 18 -4.54 -5.48 13.62
C VAL A 18 -5.26 -4.53 14.57
N HIS A 19 -5.11 -3.22 14.31
CA HIS A 19 -5.79 -2.20 15.09
C HIS A 19 -6.06 -0.99 14.18
N GLY A 20 -7.32 -0.69 13.97
CA GLY A 20 -7.74 0.33 13.01
C GLY A 20 -7.80 1.76 13.51
N GLY A 21 -7.33 2.01 14.72
CA GLY A 21 -7.24 3.37 15.26
C GLY A 21 -8.46 3.84 16.05
N ASP A 22 -9.64 3.35 15.71
CA ASP A 22 -10.89 3.74 16.39
C ASP A 22 -11.43 2.61 17.25
N ILE A 23 -12.26 2.99 18.22
CA ILE A 23 -13.01 2.02 18.99
C ILE A 23 -14.18 1.56 18.13
N GLY A 24 -14.23 0.27 17.85
CA GLY A 24 -15.26 -0.33 17.01
C GLY A 24 -14.80 -0.50 15.58
N ALA A 25 -15.66 -0.17 14.62
CA ALA A 25 -15.35 -0.33 13.21
C ALA A 25 -14.52 0.83 12.67
N ALA A 26 -13.48 0.51 11.92
CA ALA A 26 -12.64 1.50 11.26
C ALA A 26 -13.10 1.73 9.82
N GLU A 27 -12.71 2.87 9.26
CA GLU A 27 -13.07 3.29 7.92
C GLU A 27 -11.80 3.42 7.10
N ILE A 28 -11.31 2.30 6.59
CA ILE A 28 -9.96 2.16 6.06
C ILE A 28 -9.88 2.57 4.59
N TYR A 29 -8.80 3.25 4.24
CA TYR A 29 -8.40 3.44 2.86
C TYR A 29 -6.88 3.39 2.76
N PHE A 30 -6.40 3.21 1.55
CA PHE A 30 -4.97 3.11 1.27
C PHE A 30 -4.62 4.11 0.18
N GLU A 31 -3.44 4.70 0.28
CA GLU A 31 -2.92 5.54 -0.79
C GLU A 31 -1.40 5.45 -0.84
N GLY A 32 -0.85 5.88 -1.93
CA GLY A 32 0.59 5.88 -2.12
C GLY A 32 0.94 6.13 -3.56
N TRP A 33 2.09 5.61 -3.95
CA TRP A 33 2.58 5.76 -5.31
C TRP A 33 3.65 4.72 -5.60
N VAL A 34 3.89 4.53 -6.89
CA VAL A 34 5.02 3.74 -7.39
C VAL A 34 5.79 4.63 -8.35
N ASP A 35 7.12 4.69 -8.18
CA ASP A 35 8.01 5.50 -9.00
C ASP A 35 9.08 4.59 -9.61
N ASP A 36 9.04 4.44 -10.93
CA ASP A 36 9.99 3.61 -11.68
C ASP A 36 11.17 4.41 -12.25
N GLY A 37 11.31 5.66 -11.80
CA GLY A 37 12.30 6.59 -12.31
C GLY A 37 11.71 7.63 -13.26
N SER A 38 10.49 7.44 -13.73
CA SER A 38 9.80 8.40 -14.61
C SER A 38 8.87 9.35 -13.87
N GLY A 39 8.78 9.20 -12.56
CA GLY A 39 7.91 10.01 -11.71
C GLY A 39 6.97 9.16 -10.89
N LYS A 40 6.39 9.75 -9.87
CA LYS A 40 5.46 9.07 -8.99
C LYS A 40 4.11 8.86 -9.67
N LYS A 41 3.63 7.62 -9.68
CA LYS A 41 2.31 7.26 -10.17
C LYS A 41 1.42 6.99 -8.96
N PRO A 42 0.55 7.93 -8.59
CA PRO A 42 -0.25 7.80 -7.37
C PRO A 42 -1.39 6.81 -7.53
N PHE A 43 -1.80 6.23 -6.41
CA PHE A 43 -2.99 5.39 -6.34
C PHE A 43 -3.76 5.68 -5.06
N ARG A 44 -5.03 5.33 -5.05
CA ARG A 44 -5.88 5.35 -3.86
C ARG A 44 -6.87 4.20 -3.94
N ILE A 45 -7.09 3.51 -2.83
CA ILE A 45 -7.98 2.35 -2.74
C ILE A 45 -8.87 2.51 -1.50
N PRO A 46 -10.18 2.59 -1.65
CA PRO A 46 -10.92 2.81 -2.90
C PRO A 46 -10.61 4.17 -3.50
N LYS A 47 -10.99 4.38 -4.75
CA LYS A 47 -10.68 5.63 -5.44
C LYS A 47 -11.27 6.86 -4.77
N SER A 48 -12.37 6.67 -4.06
CA SER A 48 -12.96 7.71 -3.22
C SER A 48 -13.60 7.06 -2.02
N GLY A 49 -13.73 7.81 -0.92
CA GLY A 49 -14.31 7.28 0.31
C GLY A 49 -13.39 6.32 1.04
N HIS A 50 -13.96 5.25 1.57
CA HIS A 50 -13.24 4.28 2.40
C HIS A 50 -13.92 2.91 2.31
N ILE A 51 -13.24 1.89 2.81
CA ILE A 51 -13.82 0.57 3.00
C ILE A 51 -14.58 0.61 4.33
N PRO A 52 -15.90 0.38 4.32
CA PRO A 52 -16.70 0.56 5.53
C PRO A 52 -16.56 -0.61 6.51
N GLU A 53 -16.77 -0.30 7.77
CA GLU A 53 -16.96 -1.30 8.83
C GLU A 53 -15.85 -2.34 8.94
N VAL A 54 -14.60 -1.87 8.96
CA VAL A 54 -13.45 -2.76 9.12
C VAL A 54 -13.17 -2.93 10.61
N HIS A 55 -13.09 -4.19 11.06
CA HIS A 55 -12.85 -4.51 12.47
C HIS A 55 -11.44 -5.05 12.69
N ASP A 56 -10.93 -4.91 13.91
CA ASP A 56 -9.65 -5.48 14.30
C ASP A 56 -9.66 -6.99 14.04
N GLY A 57 -8.54 -7.48 13.49
CA GLY A 57 -8.41 -8.89 13.14
C GLY A 57 -8.95 -9.27 11.78
N GLN A 58 -9.61 -8.35 11.09
CA GLN A 58 -10.18 -8.60 9.77
C GLN A 58 -9.09 -8.56 8.69
N THR A 59 -9.18 -9.45 7.71
CA THR A 59 -8.34 -9.42 6.53
C THR A 59 -9.16 -8.93 5.35
N LEU A 60 -8.64 -7.92 4.66
CA LEU A 60 -9.27 -7.33 3.48
C LEU A 60 -8.61 -7.87 2.24
N ASP A 61 -9.41 -8.41 1.31
CA ASP A 61 -8.91 -8.78 -0.01
C ASP A 61 -8.95 -7.53 -0.88
N VAL A 62 -7.78 -7.06 -1.28
CA VAL A 62 -7.65 -5.81 -2.05
C VAL A 62 -7.53 -6.10 -3.55
N ASN A 63 -6.59 -6.95 -3.92
CA ASN A 63 -6.37 -7.41 -5.30
C ASN A 63 -6.33 -6.26 -6.33
N ALA A 64 -5.59 -5.23 -6.03
CA ALA A 64 -5.50 -4.04 -6.89
C ALA A 64 -4.11 -3.91 -7.50
N VAL A 65 -4.06 -3.69 -8.81
CA VAL A 65 -2.82 -3.40 -9.51
C VAL A 65 -2.45 -1.94 -9.21
N LEU A 66 -1.31 -1.75 -8.54
CA LEU A 66 -0.82 -0.43 -8.20
C LEU A 66 -0.02 0.20 -9.35
N TRP A 67 0.68 -0.64 -10.09
CA TRP A 67 1.53 -0.19 -11.18
C TRP A 67 1.87 -1.37 -12.09
N GLN A 68 2.04 -1.11 -13.38
CA GLN A 68 2.43 -2.12 -14.34
C GLN A 68 3.25 -1.47 -15.45
N GLY A 69 4.34 -2.11 -15.84
CA GLY A 69 5.15 -1.62 -16.94
C GLY A 69 6.59 -2.10 -16.87
N VAL A 70 7.42 -1.55 -17.74
CA VAL A 70 8.86 -1.76 -17.74
C VAL A 70 9.49 -0.55 -17.03
N PRO A 71 10.26 -0.77 -15.96
CA PRO A 71 10.85 0.35 -15.23
C PRO A 71 11.71 1.26 -16.13
N ALA A 72 11.58 2.56 -15.96
CA ALA A 72 12.33 3.54 -16.75
C ALA A 72 13.78 3.69 -16.28
N SER A 73 14.09 3.21 -15.08
CA SER A 73 15.43 3.26 -14.50
C SER A 73 15.69 1.97 -13.72
N ASP A 74 16.84 1.90 -13.03
CA ASP A 74 17.19 0.72 -12.22
C ASP A 74 16.59 0.78 -10.82
N GLN A 75 15.42 1.36 -10.69
CA GLN A 75 14.71 1.41 -9.42
C GLN A 75 13.20 1.25 -9.60
N LEU A 76 12.57 0.66 -8.61
CA LEU A 76 11.12 0.59 -8.50
C LEU A 76 10.79 0.95 -7.05
N HIS A 77 10.37 2.18 -6.83
CA HIS A 77 10.09 2.70 -5.49
C HIS A 77 8.61 2.52 -5.18
N VAL A 78 8.31 1.70 -4.20
CA VAL A 78 6.94 1.38 -3.80
C VAL A 78 6.65 2.04 -2.45
N HIS A 79 5.58 2.82 -2.38
CA HIS A 79 5.17 3.54 -1.19
C HIS A 79 3.68 3.34 -0.96
N ILE A 80 3.32 2.72 0.16
CA ILE A 80 1.93 2.35 0.47
C ILE A 80 1.60 2.79 1.89
N GLU A 81 0.54 3.56 2.06
CA GLU A 81 0.07 4.04 3.36
C GLU A 81 -1.33 3.53 3.66
N GLY A 82 -1.56 3.18 4.91
CA GLY A 82 -2.90 2.85 5.40
C GLY A 82 -3.43 3.97 6.28
N TRP A 83 -4.72 4.24 6.16
CA TRP A 83 -5.40 5.32 6.87
C TRP A 83 -6.76 4.88 7.38
N ASP A 84 -7.17 5.44 8.51
CA ASP A 84 -8.54 5.37 9.01
C ASP A 84 -9.16 6.75 8.82
N GLU A 85 -10.17 6.84 7.96
CA GLU A 85 -10.82 8.11 7.65
C GLU A 85 -11.71 8.53 8.80
N ASP A 86 -11.46 9.73 9.33
CA ASP A 86 -12.28 10.30 10.36
C ASP A 86 -13.37 11.16 9.72
N LEU A 87 -14.44 10.51 9.31
CA LEU A 87 -15.60 11.15 8.67
C LEU A 87 -16.44 11.89 9.69
N GLY A 88 -15.88 12.57 10.47
CA GLY A 88 -16.81 13.06 11.32
C GLY A 88 -17.06 14.45 11.39
N ARG A 89 -17.54 14.74 12.47
CA ARG A 89 -18.07 15.99 12.86
C ARG A 89 -17.05 17.07 12.93
N ASN A 90 -15.87 16.99 12.70
CA ASN A 90 -14.85 18.01 12.71
C ASN A 90 -13.57 17.47 12.11
N SER A 91 -13.64 17.14 10.83
CA SER A 91 -12.48 16.61 10.11
C SER A 91 -11.26 17.54 10.18
N LYS A 92 -11.48 18.82 10.45
CA LYS A 92 -10.38 19.77 10.64
C LYS A 92 -9.72 19.62 12.00
N ILE A 93 -10.45 19.15 13.01
CA ILE A 93 -9.95 18.95 14.38
C ILE A 93 -9.48 17.50 14.56
N ASN A 94 -10.16 16.57 13.89
CA ASN A 94 -9.83 15.14 13.93
C ASN A 94 -9.38 14.69 12.55
N PRO A 95 -8.10 14.88 12.20
CA PRO A 95 -7.59 14.39 10.92
C PRO A 95 -7.61 12.87 10.89
N ASP A 96 -7.57 12.32 9.68
CA ASP A 96 -7.50 10.88 9.49
C ASP A 96 -6.33 10.29 10.26
N ASP A 97 -6.52 9.11 10.84
CA ASP A 97 -5.47 8.42 11.57
C ASP A 97 -4.57 7.66 10.60
N HIS A 98 -3.27 7.92 10.70
CA HIS A 98 -2.26 7.23 9.91
C HIS A 98 -1.93 5.91 10.59
N LEU A 99 -2.12 4.80 9.88
CA LEU A 99 -1.96 3.46 10.45
C LEU A 99 -0.60 2.82 10.18
N GLY A 100 0.17 3.38 9.28
CA GLY A 100 1.51 2.89 8.97
C GLY A 100 1.84 3.00 7.49
N THR A 101 3.14 3.04 7.19
CA THR A 101 3.66 3.26 5.84
C THR A 101 4.68 2.19 5.47
N TYR A 102 4.54 1.64 4.28
CA TYR A 102 5.57 0.83 3.65
C TYR A 102 6.29 1.68 2.61
N ASP A 103 7.62 1.62 2.62
CA ASP A 103 8.45 2.37 1.66
C ASP A 103 9.70 1.57 1.38
N HIS A 104 9.90 1.20 0.11
CA HIS A 104 11.08 0.45 -0.29
C HIS A 104 11.42 0.70 -1.76
N VAL A 105 12.71 0.81 -2.04
CA VAL A 105 13.22 0.93 -3.41
C VAL A 105 13.80 -0.43 -3.81
N PHE A 106 13.17 -1.08 -4.78
CA PHE A 106 13.66 -2.32 -5.34
C PHE A 106 14.60 -2.04 -6.50
N THR A 107 15.65 -2.85 -6.63
CA THR A 107 16.67 -2.70 -7.65
C THR A 107 16.88 -4.01 -8.39
N PRO A 108 17.57 -4.01 -9.55
CA PRO A 108 17.92 -5.26 -10.23
C PRO A 108 18.70 -6.24 -9.35
N GLY A 109 19.53 -5.72 -8.43
CA GLY A 109 20.27 -6.55 -7.49
C GLY A 109 19.38 -7.31 -6.51
N GLU A 110 18.18 -6.84 -6.28
CA GLU A 110 17.17 -7.51 -5.47
C GLU A 110 16.18 -8.29 -6.33
N ARG A 111 16.51 -8.54 -7.59
CA ARG A 111 15.61 -9.16 -8.58
C ARG A 111 14.28 -8.38 -8.68
N TRP A 112 14.34 -7.06 -8.56
CA TRP A 112 13.18 -6.18 -8.62
C TRP A 112 12.12 -6.48 -7.56
N GLY A 113 12.46 -7.23 -6.51
CA GLY A 113 11.51 -7.64 -5.51
C GLY A 113 10.48 -8.65 -5.99
N VAL A 114 10.72 -9.31 -7.14
CA VAL A 114 9.79 -10.29 -7.71
C VAL A 114 9.47 -11.38 -6.69
N GLY A 115 8.20 -11.62 -6.45
CA GLY A 115 7.70 -12.58 -5.48
C GLY A 115 6.63 -11.97 -4.58
N ARG A 116 6.17 -12.75 -3.63
CA ARG A 116 5.14 -12.35 -2.67
C ARG A 116 5.79 -11.84 -1.39
N HIS A 117 5.38 -10.65 -0.98
CA HIS A 117 5.80 -10.03 0.27
C HIS A 117 4.61 -10.05 1.21
N ALA A 118 4.63 -10.96 2.18
CA ALA A 118 3.44 -11.27 2.97
C ALA A 118 3.53 -10.77 4.40
N SER A 119 2.39 -10.30 4.90
CA SER A 119 2.17 -9.98 6.31
C SER A 119 3.24 -9.04 6.89
N ILE A 120 3.57 -8.00 6.14
CA ILE A 120 4.54 -6.99 6.58
C ILE A 120 3.87 -6.09 7.62
N PRO A 121 4.36 -6.06 8.86
CA PRO A 121 3.72 -5.24 9.88
C PRO A 121 4.08 -3.76 9.71
N LEU A 122 3.07 -2.93 9.72
CA LEU A 122 3.18 -1.48 9.61
C LEU A 122 2.37 -0.87 10.74
N ALA A 123 2.99 0.01 11.51
CA ALA A 123 2.34 0.55 12.70
C ALA A 123 2.71 2.00 12.94
N THR A 124 1.78 2.70 13.57
CA THR A 124 1.98 4.01 14.17
C THR A 124 1.36 3.99 15.57
N LYS A 125 1.44 5.10 16.28
CA LYS A 125 0.74 5.21 17.56
C LYS A 125 -0.78 5.05 17.44
N ASP A 126 -1.31 5.26 16.23
CA ASP A 126 -2.76 5.26 16.00
C ASP A 126 -3.30 3.93 15.50
N GLY A 127 -2.45 3.02 15.08
CA GLY A 127 -2.91 1.71 14.63
C GLY A 127 -1.82 0.85 14.02
N GLU A 128 -2.21 -0.34 13.59
CA GLU A 128 -1.31 -1.31 12.99
C GLU A 128 -2.05 -2.14 11.94
N TRP A 129 -1.35 -2.45 10.85
CA TRP A 129 -1.89 -3.32 9.81
C TRP A 129 -0.78 -4.14 9.17
N LEU A 130 -1.18 -5.21 8.47
CA LEU A 130 -0.27 -6.13 7.80
C LEU A 130 -0.46 -6.00 6.30
N LEU A 131 0.60 -5.65 5.59
CA LEU A 131 0.57 -5.51 4.14
C LEU A 131 1.01 -6.81 3.48
N THR A 132 0.25 -7.27 2.49
CA THR A 132 0.66 -8.33 1.58
C THR A 132 0.56 -7.82 0.16
N PHE A 133 1.68 -7.81 -0.55
CA PHE A 133 1.71 -7.43 -1.96
C PHE A 133 2.64 -8.36 -2.73
N ARG A 134 2.52 -8.31 -4.03
CA ARG A 134 3.31 -9.14 -4.92
C ARG A 134 3.88 -8.30 -6.06
N ILE A 135 5.10 -8.57 -6.44
CA ILE A 135 5.67 -8.06 -7.68
C ILE A 135 5.82 -9.25 -8.61
N GLU A 136 5.16 -9.17 -9.75
CA GLU A 136 5.16 -10.23 -10.75
C GLU A 136 5.95 -9.81 -11.97
N LYS A 137 6.66 -10.77 -12.54
CA LYS A 137 7.40 -10.59 -13.78
C LYS A 137 6.64 -11.31 -14.90
N ALA A 138 6.29 -10.55 -15.92
CA ALA A 138 5.63 -11.13 -17.09
C ALA A 138 6.56 -11.95 -17.95
#